data_80f3aabff100ee7d2738da3b20bdf52d
#
_entry.id   80f3aabff100ee7d2738da3b20bdf52d
#
_cell.length_a   1.000
_cell.length_b   1.000
_cell.length_c   1.000
_cell.angle_alpha   90.00
_cell.angle_beta   90.00
_cell.angle_gamma   90.00
#
_symmetry.space_group_name_H-M   'P 1'
#
loop_
_entity.id
_entity.type
_entity.pdbx_description
1 polymer ?
#
loop_
_entity_poly.entity_id
_entity_poly.type
_entity_poly.pdbx_seq_one_letter_code
_entity_poly.pdbx_strand_id
1 'polypeptide(L)'
;MKHLILAVSIAILLVSCQSNKKEEATKAVQVATTEKTFFSKDGRTVTPETYPRDETSRQLLKKQDLVGVNAFIHSNKLTPTDDQPIVRMNRDTYYSMAFIDVSKGASITMPEIPEGKYMSIQPVTEDHRIQAMKYGSGTFDLTTHTGTHLYVIIRLDATFTEAEVKKIQDKMSINANSSNPFTANTVNEESFTTVENALKAKMPEVLKRDGFVNATKGMFTDPNDSSIELFTQEKYELGAALGWGGAQMIDNIYETSGNYSTDNCYELTFEDPKNLAFWSITVYDKKGFMFNDLANYSSNTAQANEDGTYTVSFGCGADSPNNLDINNPSGVFNIVVRHYQPSKRVINDDYRIVPFMKEVSNEQ
;
A
#
# COMPACT_ATOMS: atom_id res chain seq x y z
N MET A 1 -102.16 8.58 -23.95
CA MET A 1 -100.91 9.01 -24.56
C MET A 1 -99.75 8.52 -23.62
N LYS A 2 -99.14 7.45 -23.99
CA LYS A 2 -98.09 6.80 -23.21
C LYS A 2 -96.78 6.92 -24.00
N HIS A 3 -95.83 7.62 -23.47
CA HIS A 3 -94.45 7.74 -24.06
C HIS A 3 -93.62 6.54 -23.60
N LEU A 4 -93.14 5.81 -24.59
CA LEU A 4 -92.24 4.67 -24.43
C LEU A 4 -90.82 5.23 -24.57
N ILE A 5 -90.01 5.14 -23.47
CA ILE A 5 -88.58 5.51 -23.43
C ILE A 5 -87.80 4.25 -23.71
N LEU A 6 -87.06 4.24 -24.81
CA LEU A 6 -86.11 3.17 -25.19
C LEU A 6 -84.76 3.43 -24.56
N ALA A 7 -84.38 2.59 -23.66
CA ALA A 7 -83.01 2.65 -23.06
C ALA A 7 -82.00 1.85 -23.90
N VAL A 8 -81.07 2.55 -24.53
CA VAL A 8 -79.94 1.95 -25.21
C VAL A 8 -78.81 1.71 -24.23
N SER A 9 -78.51 0.46 -23.92
CA SER A 9 -77.35 0.08 -23.07
C SER A 9 -76.08 -0.01 -23.92
N ILE A 10 -75.17 0.90 -23.72
CA ILE A 10 -73.80 0.85 -24.29
C ILE A 10 -72.95 0.02 -23.40
N ALA A 11 -72.51 -1.16 -23.84
CA ALA A 11 -71.53 -1.97 -23.17
C ALA A 11 -70.11 -1.44 -23.51
N ILE A 12 -69.45 -0.81 -22.52
CA ILE A 12 -68.05 -0.41 -22.64
C ILE A 12 -67.17 -1.61 -22.27
N LEU A 13 -66.51 -2.21 -23.26
CA LEU A 13 -65.49 -3.20 -23.10
C LEU A 13 -64.18 -2.49 -22.59
N LEU A 14 -63.92 -2.55 -21.29
CA LEU A 14 -62.64 -2.17 -20.73
C LEU A 14 -61.61 -3.29 -21.01
N VAL A 15 -60.79 -3.09 -22.04
CA VAL A 15 -59.58 -3.88 -22.25
C VAL A 15 -58.54 -3.45 -21.18
N SER A 16 -58.42 -4.23 -20.13
CA SER A 16 -57.34 -4.08 -19.12
C SER A 16 -56.02 -4.55 -19.75
N CYS A 17 -55.18 -3.63 -20.20
CA CYS A 17 -53.77 -3.91 -20.44
C CYS A 17 -53.08 -4.13 -19.11
N GLN A 18 -52.96 -5.36 -18.66
CA GLN A 18 -52.01 -5.73 -17.61
C GLN A 18 -50.59 -5.61 -18.19
N SER A 19 -49.93 -4.49 -17.93
CA SER A 19 -48.49 -4.38 -18.10
C SER A 19 -47.83 -5.29 -17.01
N ASN A 20 -47.33 -6.44 -17.43
CA ASN A 20 -46.39 -7.23 -16.62
C ASN A 20 -45.11 -6.43 -16.44
N LYS A 21 -45.08 -5.50 -15.52
CA LYS A 21 -43.85 -5.06 -14.90
C LYS A 21 -43.34 -6.25 -14.07
N LYS A 22 -42.36 -7.00 -14.63
CA LYS A 22 -41.46 -7.80 -13.77
C LYS A 22 -40.82 -6.80 -12.80
N GLU A 23 -41.28 -6.80 -11.57
CA GLU A 23 -40.47 -6.29 -10.47
C GLU A 23 -39.18 -7.12 -10.43
N GLU A 24 -38.08 -6.56 -10.96
CA GLU A 24 -36.77 -7.04 -10.60
C GLU A 24 -36.67 -6.83 -9.10
N ALA A 25 -36.87 -7.91 -8.36
CA ALA A 25 -36.58 -7.94 -6.93
C ALA A 25 -35.11 -7.50 -6.78
N THR A 26 -34.90 -6.30 -6.28
CA THR A 26 -33.59 -5.80 -5.92
C THR A 26 -33.02 -6.80 -4.92
N LYS A 27 -32.09 -7.66 -5.36
CA LYS A 27 -31.39 -8.57 -4.45
C LYS A 27 -30.85 -7.74 -3.29
N ALA A 28 -31.19 -8.08 -2.06
CA ALA A 28 -30.66 -7.41 -0.89
C ALA A 28 -29.12 -7.49 -0.95
N VAL A 29 -28.44 -6.36 -0.79
CA VAL A 29 -27.00 -6.29 -0.77
C VAL A 29 -26.53 -7.14 0.40
N GLN A 30 -25.74 -8.17 0.12
CA GLN A 30 -25.15 -9.00 1.16
C GLN A 30 -23.98 -8.24 1.78
N VAL A 31 -23.92 -8.24 3.12
CA VAL A 31 -22.92 -7.51 3.89
C VAL A 31 -21.96 -8.49 4.54
N ALA A 32 -20.66 -8.27 4.35
CA ALA A 32 -19.59 -8.96 5.03
C ALA A 32 -19.24 -8.25 6.35
N THR A 33 -19.04 -9.03 7.39
CA THR A 33 -18.59 -8.56 8.72
C THR A 33 -17.23 -9.16 9.11
N THR A 34 -16.74 -10.11 8.32
CA THR A 34 -15.45 -10.80 8.48
C THR A 34 -14.80 -11.00 7.13
N GLU A 35 -13.47 -11.23 7.08
CA GLU A 35 -12.77 -11.58 5.85
C GLU A 35 -13.35 -12.83 5.19
N LYS A 36 -13.71 -13.84 6.00
CA LYS A 36 -14.28 -15.10 5.52
C LYS A 36 -15.61 -14.93 4.78
N THR A 37 -16.38 -13.91 5.14
CA THR A 37 -17.68 -13.61 4.52
C THR A 37 -17.60 -12.57 3.41
N PHE A 38 -16.42 -12.04 3.14
CA PHE A 38 -16.20 -10.99 2.12
C PHE A 38 -16.47 -11.49 0.71
N PHE A 39 -16.04 -12.72 0.40
CA PHE A 39 -16.31 -13.34 -0.89
C PHE A 39 -17.60 -14.13 -0.87
N SER A 40 -18.45 -13.88 -1.87
CA SER A 40 -19.72 -14.60 -2.06
C SER A 40 -19.96 -14.85 -3.55
N LYS A 41 -20.50 -16.01 -3.90
CA LYS A 41 -20.87 -16.36 -5.27
C LYS A 41 -21.86 -15.34 -5.87
N ASP A 42 -22.77 -14.83 -5.03
CA ASP A 42 -23.77 -13.83 -5.40
C ASP A 42 -23.33 -12.39 -5.06
N GLY A 43 -22.08 -12.20 -4.66
CA GLY A 43 -21.49 -10.91 -4.33
C GLY A 43 -21.43 -9.99 -5.57
N ARG A 44 -21.25 -8.70 -5.31
CA ARG A 44 -21.12 -7.68 -6.35
C ARG A 44 -19.91 -8.00 -7.26
N THR A 45 -20.07 -7.81 -8.56
CA THR A 45 -18.96 -7.88 -9.51
C THR A 45 -17.98 -6.75 -9.25
N VAL A 46 -16.69 -7.09 -9.17
CA VAL A 46 -15.58 -6.13 -9.04
C VAL A 46 -15.19 -5.62 -10.42
N THR A 47 -14.90 -4.34 -10.50
CA THR A 47 -14.35 -3.67 -11.69
C THR A 47 -13.00 -3.02 -11.33
N PRO A 48 -12.16 -2.62 -12.30
CA PRO A 48 -10.92 -1.90 -12.00
C PRO A 48 -11.14 -0.68 -11.10
N GLU A 49 -12.20 0.10 -11.36
CA GLU A 49 -12.53 1.31 -10.59
C GLU A 49 -12.94 1.01 -9.15
N THR A 50 -13.58 -0.13 -8.90
CA THR A 50 -14.01 -0.51 -7.54
C THR A 50 -12.95 -1.27 -6.77
N TYR A 51 -11.98 -1.87 -7.46
CA TYR A 51 -10.95 -2.73 -6.87
C TYR A 51 -10.19 -2.10 -5.71
N PRO A 52 -9.74 -0.82 -5.76
CA PRO A 52 -9.00 -0.23 -4.65
C PRO A 52 -9.81 -0.20 -3.33
N ARG A 53 -11.09 0.13 -3.41
CA ARG A 53 -12.01 0.10 -2.27
C ARG A 53 -12.28 -1.31 -1.80
N ASP A 54 -12.47 -2.25 -2.72
CA ASP A 54 -12.78 -3.64 -2.39
C ASP A 54 -11.58 -4.32 -1.73
N GLU A 55 -10.37 -4.11 -2.23
CA GLU A 55 -9.15 -4.61 -1.59
C GLU A 55 -8.95 -3.97 -0.21
N THR A 56 -9.21 -2.67 -0.08
CA THR A 56 -9.14 -2.01 1.23
C THR A 56 -10.16 -2.58 2.20
N SER A 57 -11.39 -2.83 1.75
CA SER A 57 -12.42 -3.48 2.57
C SER A 57 -11.97 -4.86 3.06
N ARG A 58 -11.36 -5.66 2.20
CA ARG A 58 -10.79 -6.97 2.55
C ARG A 58 -9.69 -6.83 3.61
N GLN A 59 -8.78 -5.86 3.45
CA GLN A 59 -7.72 -5.60 4.43
C GLN A 59 -8.25 -5.14 5.79
N LEU A 60 -9.28 -4.29 5.79
CA LEU A 60 -9.94 -3.82 7.02
C LEU A 60 -10.63 -4.98 7.76
N LEU A 61 -11.42 -5.80 7.05
CA LEU A 61 -12.06 -6.99 7.63
C LEU A 61 -11.03 -7.97 8.19
N LYS A 62 -9.94 -8.23 7.45
CA LYS A 62 -8.85 -9.09 7.92
C LYS A 62 -8.23 -8.59 9.22
N LYS A 63 -8.02 -7.30 9.37
CA LYS A 63 -7.48 -6.73 10.61
C LYS A 63 -8.49 -6.76 11.75
N GLN A 64 -9.75 -6.46 11.45
CA GLN A 64 -10.84 -6.60 12.43
C GLN A 64 -10.95 -8.01 12.99
N ASP A 65 -10.83 -9.04 12.13
CA ASP A 65 -10.87 -10.44 12.56
C ASP A 65 -9.70 -10.81 13.48
N LEU A 66 -8.54 -10.18 13.29
CA LEU A 66 -7.34 -10.48 14.08
C LEU A 66 -7.35 -9.82 15.47
N VAL A 67 -7.76 -8.55 15.57
CA VAL A 67 -7.59 -7.77 16.81
C VAL A 67 -8.81 -6.93 17.20
N GLY A 68 -9.85 -6.90 16.38
CA GLY A 68 -11.02 -6.03 16.60
C GLY A 68 -10.77 -4.60 16.16
N VAL A 69 -11.68 -3.71 16.58
CA VAL A 69 -11.64 -2.27 16.27
C VAL A 69 -10.89 -1.52 17.37
N ASN A 70 -10.20 -0.43 17.00
CA ASN A 70 -9.41 0.41 17.90
C ASN A 70 -8.29 -0.34 18.64
N ALA A 71 -7.65 -1.26 17.96
CA ALA A 71 -6.57 -2.06 18.51
C ALA A 71 -5.35 -2.09 17.57
N PHE A 72 -4.18 -2.32 18.16
CA PHE A 72 -2.93 -2.46 17.43
C PHE A 72 -2.59 -3.93 17.15
N ILE A 73 -1.93 -4.12 16.01
CA ILE A 73 -1.11 -5.29 15.73
C ILE A 73 0.32 -4.80 15.69
N HIS A 74 1.15 -5.30 16.60
CA HIS A 74 2.55 -4.95 16.68
C HIS A 74 3.43 -6.07 16.12
N SER A 75 4.38 -5.71 15.25
CA SER A 75 5.51 -6.57 14.89
C SER A 75 6.77 -5.97 15.51
N ASN A 76 7.34 -6.65 16.49
CA ASN A 76 8.59 -6.24 17.15
C ASN A 76 9.82 -6.87 16.49
N LYS A 77 9.65 -7.48 15.33
CA LYS A 77 10.72 -8.00 14.47
C LYS A 77 10.65 -7.37 13.10
N LEU A 78 11.79 -7.19 12.46
CA LEU A 78 11.85 -6.85 11.05
C LEU A 78 11.24 -7.99 10.24
N THR A 79 10.68 -7.66 9.06
CA THR A 79 10.06 -8.67 8.20
C THR A 79 11.01 -9.85 7.98
N PRO A 80 10.64 -11.07 8.37
CA PRO A 80 11.47 -12.25 8.13
C PRO A 80 11.50 -12.59 6.64
N THR A 81 12.59 -13.18 6.18
CA THR A 81 12.74 -13.54 4.76
C THR A 81 11.97 -14.81 4.38
N ASP A 82 11.63 -15.64 5.34
CA ASP A 82 10.88 -16.88 5.19
C ASP A 82 9.35 -16.72 5.39
N ASP A 83 8.90 -15.55 5.87
CA ASP A 83 7.48 -15.22 6.08
C ASP A 83 7.19 -13.78 5.63
N GLN A 84 7.08 -13.59 4.32
CA GLN A 84 6.79 -12.29 3.70
C GLN A 84 5.34 -12.28 3.20
N PRO A 85 4.43 -11.52 3.82
CA PRO A 85 2.99 -11.57 3.51
C PRO A 85 2.65 -11.05 2.11
N ILE A 86 3.51 -10.21 1.53
CA ILE A 86 3.38 -9.65 0.18
C ILE A 86 4.75 -9.48 -0.46
N VAL A 87 4.79 -9.34 -1.78
CA VAL A 87 6.01 -8.99 -2.52
C VAL A 87 6.50 -7.58 -2.17
N ARG A 88 7.79 -7.33 -2.35
CA ARG A 88 8.42 -6.02 -2.10
C ARG A 88 8.33 -5.53 -0.64
N MET A 89 8.19 -6.45 0.31
CA MET A 89 8.40 -6.13 1.72
C MET A 89 9.81 -5.56 1.93
N ASN A 90 10.01 -4.88 3.05
CA ASN A 90 11.31 -4.32 3.40
C ASN A 90 11.69 -4.67 4.85
N ARG A 91 12.96 -4.46 5.17
CA ARG A 91 13.52 -4.55 6.52
C ARG A 91 14.02 -3.19 7.01
N ASP A 92 13.51 -2.11 6.43
CA ASP A 92 13.91 -0.72 6.71
C ASP A 92 13.29 -0.19 8.00
N THR A 93 12.15 -0.78 8.39
CA THR A 93 11.36 -0.34 9.54
C THR A 93 10.66 -1.52 10.22
N TYR A 94 10.44 -1.37 11.54
CA TYR A 94 9.44 -2.19 12.24
C TYR A 94 8.05 -1.64 11.99
N TYR A 95 7.06 -2.51 12.07
CA TYR A 95 5.67 -2.15 11.79
C TYR A 95 4.77 -2.28 13.00
N SER A 96 3.85 -1.35 13.14
CA SER A 96 2.61 -1.53 13.86
C SER A 96 1.45 -1.14 12.96
N MET A 97 0.35 -1.79 13.09
CA MET A 97 -0.86 -1.50 12.31
C MET A 97 -2.02 -1.33 13.26
N ALA A 98 -2.93 -0.43 12.94
CA ALA A 98 -4.15 -0.23 13.70
C ALA A 98 -5.33 -0.14 12.74
N PHE A 99 -6.47 -0.57 13.24
CA PHE A 99 -7.75 -0.42 12.59
C PHE A 99 -8.66 0.40 13.52
N ILE A 100 -9.11 1.57 13.06
CA ILE A 100 -9.67 2.59 13.95
C ILE A 100 -11.01 3.11 13.42
N ASP A 101 -12.06 3.06 14.27
CA ASP A 101 -13.33 3.75 14.03
C ASP A 101 -13.18 5.23 14.36
N VAL A 102 -13.22 6.07 13.33
CA VAL A 102 -13.11 7.52 13.43
C VAL A 102 -14.45 8.24 13.29
N SER A 103 -15.56 7.50 13.24
CA SER A 103 -16.90 8.04 12.97
C SER A 103 -17.38 9.09 13.98
N LYS A 104 -16.88 9.04 15.22
CA LYS A 104 -17.17 10.02 16.28
C LYS A 104 -15.92 10.74 16.80
N GLY A 105 -14.85 10.73 15.98
CA GLY A 105 -13.56 11.29 16.33
C GLY A 105 -12.67 10.26 17.04
N ALA A 106 -11.41 10.25 16.65
CA ALA A 106 -10.37 9.42 17.24
C ALA A 106 -9.03 10.12 17.17
N SER A 107 -8.11 9.73 18.04
CA SER A 107 -6.71 10.14 18.00
C SER A 107 -5.79 8.97 18.30
N ILE A 108 -4.55 9.09 17.88
CA ILE A 108 -3.47 8.16 18.18
C ILE A 108 -2.36 8.92 18.90
N THR A 109 -1.86 8.35 19.99
CA THR A 109 -0.74 8.92 20.74
C THR A 109 0.50 8.08 20.55
N MET A 110 1.57 8.73 20.09
CA MET A 110 2.87 8.16 19.85
C MET A 110 3.84 8.62 20.95
N PRO A 111 4.59 7.69 21.57
CA PRO A 111 5.52 8.02 22.64
C PRO A 111 6.75 8.77 22.13
N GLU A 112 7.47 9.42 23.06
CA GLU A 112 8.77 10.00 22.76
C GLU A 112 9.78 8.93 22.34
N ILE A 113 10.58 9.26 21.32
CA ILE A 113 11.70 8.47 20.81
C ILE A 113 12.95 9.35 20.76
N PRO A 114 14.16 8.76 20.75
CA PRO A 114 15.39 9.51 20.61
C PRO A 114 15.40 10.39 19.36
N GLU A 115 16.02 11.56 19.47
CA GLU A 115 16.22 12.49 18.36
C GLU A 115 16.94 11.81 17.18
N GLY A 116 16.54 12.15 15.97
CA GLY A 116 17.10 11.57 14.73
C GLY A 116 16.58 10.18 14.36
N LYS A 117 15.75 9.55 15.21
CA LYS A 117 15.12 8.28 14.87
C LYS A 117 13.82 8.48 14.08
N TYR A 118 13.56 7.58 13.13
CA TYR A 118 12.38 7.63 12.28
C TYR A 118 11.16 6.99 12.97
N MET A 119 10.07 7.72 12.98
CA MET A 119 8.76 7.22 13.37
C MET A 119 7.69 7.92 12.52
N SER A 120 6.79 7.16 11.90
CA SER A 120 5.71 7.71 11.06
C SER A 120 4.38 7.01 11.30
N ILE A 121 3.30 7.75 11.05
CA ILE A 121 1.93 7.28 11.08
C ILE A 121 1.31 7.59 9.71
N GLN A 122 0.87 6.57 9.00
CA GLN A 122 0.26 6.67 7.67
C GLN A 122 -1.19 6.22 7.74
N PRO A 123 -2.18 7.13 7.69
CA PRO A 123 -3.57 6.75 7.55
C PRO A 123 -3.90 6.38 6.09
N VAL A 124 -4.65 5.29 5.92
CA VAL A 124 -5.22 4.81 4.66
C VAL A 124 -6.74 4.83 4.79
N THR A 125 -7.42 5.50 3.89
CA THR A 125 -8.87 5.65 3.90
C THR A 125 -9.57 4.45 3.25
N GLU A 126 -10.86 4.27 3.46
CA GLU A 126 -11.62 3.12 2.94
C GLU A 126 -11.60 3.00 1.40
N ASP A 127 -11.35 4.08 0.70
CA ASP A 127 -11.19 4.10 -0.76
C ASP A 127 -9.73 4.02 -1.22
N HIS A 128 -8.83 3.57 -0.34
CA HIS A 128 -7.40 3.45 -0.62
C HIS A 128 -6.70 4.78 -0.99
N ARG A 129 -7.19 5.92 -0.48
CA ARG A 129 -6.41 7.15 -0.58
C ARG A 129 -5.49 7.24 0.64
N ILE A 130 -4.32 7.77 0.40
CA ILE A 130 -3.26 7.84 1.41
C ILE A 130 -3.20 9.27 1.93
N GLN A 131 -3.49 9.46 3.21
CA GLN A 131 -3.34 10.78 3.82
C GLN A 131 -1.86 11.09 4.09
N ALA A 132 -1.53 12.37 4.19
CA ALA A 132 -0.19 12.83 4.56
C ALA A 132 0.26 12.15 5.86
N MET A 133 1.49 11.63 5.87
CA MET A 133 2.05 11.02 7.06
C MET A 133 2.26 12.04 8.17
N LYS A 134 2.12 11.58 9.40
CA LYS A 134 2.49 12.31 10.60
C LYS A 134 3.78 11.70 11.14
N TYR A 135 4.67 12.53 11.68
CA TYR A 135 6.01 12.11 12.09
C TYR A 135 6.27 12.45 13.55
N GLY A 136 7.08 11.62 14.19
CA GLY A 136 7.54 11.84 15.55
C GLY A 136 6.50 11.51 16.62
N SER A 137 6.78 11.98 17.84
CA SER A 137 5.96 11.80 19.05
C SER A 137 4.81 12.80 19.12
N GLY A 138 3.79 12.49 19.90
CA GLY A 138 2.65 13.36 20.17
C GLY A 138 1.31 12.68 19.97
N THR A 139 0.24 13.45 20.15
CA THR A 139 -1.14 13.00 19.89
C THR A 139 -1.63 13.59 18.56
N PHE A 140 -2.08 12.72 17.68
CA PHE A 140 -2.51 13.09 16.33
C PHE A 140 -3.98 12.74 16.16
N ASP A 141 -4.79 13.75 15.83
CA ASP A 141 -6.19 13.54 15.47
C ASP A 141 -6.29 12.81 14.14
N LEU A 142 -7.23 11.87 14.07
CA LEU A 142 -7.51 11.05 12.91
C LEU A 142 -8.86 11.43 12.32
N THR A 143 -8.85 11.73 11.03
CA THR A 143 -10.05 12.10 10.26
C THR A 143 -10.07 11.36 8.93
N THR A 144 -11.24 11.22 8.32
CA THR A 144 -11.40 10.64 6.99
C THR A 144 -12.31 11.50 6.12
N HIS A 145 -12.08 11.53 4.82
CA HIS A 145 -12.94 12.19 3.85
C HIS A 145 -14.09 11.28 3.38
N THR A 146 -13.97 9.97 3.62
CA THR A 146 -14.97 8.98 3.22
C THR A 146 -14.98 7.81 4.20
N GLY A 147 -16.18 7.21 4.37
CA GLY A 147 -16.33 6.09 5.29
C GLY A 147 -16.26 6.49 6.76
N THR A 148 -15.98 5.54 7.60
CA THR A 148 -15.99 5.66 9.07
C THR A 148 -14.75 5.10 9.74
N HIS A 149 -13.91 4.40 8.99
CA HIS A 149 -12.74 3.70 9.52
C HIS A 149 -11.47 4.07 8.77
N LEU A 150 -10.35 3.98 9.48
CA LEU A 150 -9.01 4.11 8.91
C LEU A 150 -8.20 2.84 9.18
N TYR A 151 -7.42 2.44 8.18
CA TYR A 151 -6.28 1.56 8.40
C TYR A 151 -5.06 2.45 8.64
N VAL A 152 -4.35 2.25 9.74
CA VAL A 152 -3.19 3.05 10.10
C VAL A 152 -1.94 2.18 10.08
N ILE A 153 -0.94 2.60 9.31
CA ILE A 153 0.38 1.95 9.23
C ILE A 153 1.37 2.81 9.99
N ILE A 154 2.02 2.23 10.99
CA ILE A 154 3.05 2.89 11.78
C ILE A 154 4.39 2.22 11.46
N ARG A 155 5.42 3.03 11.27
CA ARG A 155 6.78 2.57 11.01
C ARG A 155 7.73 3.13 12.06
N LEU A 156 8.61 2.28 12.56
CA LEU A 156 9.69 2.63 13.49
C LEU A 156 11.04 2.30 12.87
N ASP A 157 12.04 3.12 13.14
CA ASP A 157 13.40 2.98 12.67
C ASP A 157 13.98 1.56 12.90
N ALA A 158 14.56 0.97 11.85
CA ALA A 158 15.14 -0.38 11.93
C ALA A 158 16.38 -0.47 12.81
N THR A 159 16.98 0.65 13.19
CA THR A 159 18.16 0.68 14.06
C THR A 159 17.82 0.58 15.55
N PHE A 160 16.54 0.53 15.92
CA PHE A 160 16.13 0.13 17.26
C PHE A 160 16.35 -1.37 17.46
N THR A 161 16.66 -1.76 18.69
CA THR A 161 16.59 -3.16 19.10
C THR A 161 15.14 -3.62 19.27
N GLU A 162 14.87 -4.92 19.14
CA GLU A 162 13.53 -5.49 19.38
C GLU A 162 12.96 -5.11 20.76
N ALA A 163 13.82 -5.03 21.79
CA ALA A 163 13.40 -4.63 23.14
C ALA A 163 13.00 -3.15 23.22
N GLU A 164 13.67 -2.26 22.51
CA GLU A 164 13.31 -0.85 22.40
C GLU A 164 12.00 -0.69 21.63
N VAL A 165 11.89 -1.37 20.49
CA VAL A 165 10.65 -1.39 19.69
C VAL A 165 9.46 -1.81 20.54
N LYS A 166 9.58 -2.91 21.28
CA LYS A 166 8.52 -3.36 22.17
C LYS A 166 8.15 -2.30 23.21
N LYS A 167 9.11 -1.64 23.84
CA LYS A 167 8.85 -0.57 24.82
C LYS A 167 8.15 0.65 24.21
N ILE A 168 8.46 0.97 22.95
CA ILE A 168 7.82 2.05 22.20
C ILE A 168 6.36 1.63 21.87
N GLN A 169 6.20 0.43 21.34
CA GLN A 169 4.88 -0.13 20.97
C GLN A 169 3.94 -0.24 22.16
N ASP A 170 4.43 -0.70 23.32
CA ASP A 170 3.64 -0.82 24.57
C ASP A 170 3.11 0.54 25.10
N LYS A 171 3.68 1.67 24.65
CA LYS A 171 3.26 3.02 25.05
C LYS A 171 2.37 3.72 24.02
N MET A 172 2.19 3.13 22.83
CA MET A 172 1.25 3.66 21.84
C MET A 172 -0.17 3.50 22.36
N SER A 173 -1.03 4.48 22.09
CA SER A 173 -2.44 4.37 22.47
C SER A 173 -3.38 4.95 21.42
N ILE A 174 -4.58 4.39 21.37
CA ILE A 174 -5.70 4.86 20.54
C ILE A 174 -6.76 5.39 21.51
N ASN A 175 -7.25 6.60 21.25
CA ASN A 175 -8.42 7.17 21.91
C ASN A 175 -9.49 7.41 20.86
N ALA A 176 -10.55 6.61 20.87
CA ALA A 176 -11.66 6.68 19.92
C ALA A 176 -12.99 6.79 20.65
N ASN A 177 -13.88 7.66 20.14
CA ASN A 177 -15.19 7.91 20.76
C ASN A 177 -16.28 6.93 20.28
N SER A 178 -15.92 5.98 19.43
CA SER A 178 -16.78 4.91 18.92
C SER A 178 -15.98 3.65 18.64
N SER A 179 -16.65 2.51 18.57
CA SER A 179 -16.03 1.20 18.29
C SER A 179 -16.97 0.31 17.46
N ASN A 180 -17.59 0.92 16.45
CA ASN A 180 -18.49 0.17 15.57
C ASN A 180 -17.66 -0.81 14.73
N PRO A 181 -18.13 -2.04 14.53
CA PRO A 181 -17.52 -2.94 13.58
C PRO A 181 -17.60 -2.39 12.16
N PHE A 182 -16.54 -2.61 11.39
CA PHE A 182 -16.56 -2.33 9.95
C PHE A 182 -17.39 -3.39 9.23
N THR A 183 -18.09 -2.96 8.21
CA THR A 183 -18.85 -3.83 7.33
C THR A 183 -18.61 -3.44 5.88
N ALA A 184 -18.56 -4.41 4.98
CA ALA A 184 -18.40 -4.19 3.55
C ALA A 184 -19.47 -4.94 2.75
N ASN A 185 -19.72 -4.51 1.54
CA ASN A 185 -20.50 -5.32 0.61
C ASN A 185 -19.72 -6.57 0.23
N THR A 186 -20.40 -7.71 0.15
CA THR A 186 -19.77 -8.92 -0.38
C THR A 186 -19.45 -8.74 -1.86
N VAL A 187 -18.35 -9.32 -2.30
CA VAL A 187 -17.91 -9.29 -3.70
C VAL A 187 -17.77 -10.70 -4.27
N ASN A 188 -17.86 -10.81 -5.58
CA ASN A 188 -17.61 -12.06 -6.29
C ASN A 188 -16.10 -12.29 -6.40
N GLU A 189 -15.61 -13.42 -5.88
CA GLU A 189 -14.18 -13.76 -5.80
C GLU A 189 -13.54 -13.91 -7.18
N GLU A 190 -14.23 -14.52 -8.14
CA GLU A 190 -13.71 -14.71 -9.50
C GLU A 190 -13.48 -13.36 -10.19
N SER A 191 -14.44 -12.42 -10.08
CA SER A 191 -14.27 -11.08 -10.64
C SER A 191 -13.17 -10.30 -9.93
N PHE A 192 -13.06 -10.42 -8.60
CA PHE A 192 -11.99 -9.78 -7.82
C PHE A 192 -10.61 -10.24 -8.30
N THR A 193 -10.38 -11.55 -8.35
CA THR A 193 -9.10 -12.14 -8.77
C THR A 193 -8.80 -11.83 -10.24
N THR A 194 -9.82 -11.84 -11.10
CA THR A 194 -9.67 -11.47 -12.53
C THR A 194 -9.20 -10.04 -12.69
N VAL A 195 -9.81 -9.10 -11.97
CA VAL A 195 -9.43 -7.69 -12.01
C VAL A 195 -8.03 -7.48 -11.43
N GLU A 196 -7.72 -8.09 -10.29
CA GLU A 196 -6.39 -8.02 -9.67
C GLU A 196 -5.30 -8.45 -10.65
N ASN A 197 -5.47 -9.61 -11.28
CA ASN A 197 -4.50 -10.14 -12.24
C ASN A 197 -4.40 -9.27 -13.50
N ALA A 198 -5.51 -8.74 -13.99
CA ALA A 198 -5.53 -7.83 -15.13
C ALA A 198 -4.79 -6.51 -14.84
N LEU A 199 -4.97 -5.96 -13.64
CA LEU A 199 -4.26 -4.76 -13.19
C LEU A 199 -2.75 -5.06 -13.09
N LYS A 200 -2.35 -6.14 -12.42
CA LYS A 200 -0.93 -6.53 -12.31
C LYS A 200 -0.28 -6.75 -13.69
N ALA A 201 -1.02 -7.29 -14.65
CA ALA A 201 -0.54 -7.52 -16.01
C ALA A 201 -0.26 -6.24 -16.80
N LYS A 202 -0.78 -5.08 -16.40
CA LYS A 202 -0.49 -3.77 -17.04
C LYS A 202 0.91 -3.23 -16.68
N MET A 203 1.55 -3.75 -15.61
CA MET A 203 2.82 -3.19 -15.13
C MET A 203 3.93 -3.14 -16.20
N PRO A 204 4.12 -4.14 -17.09
CA PRO A 204 5.11 -4.05 -18.17
C PRO A 204 4.90 -2.86 -19.11
N GLU A 205 3.65 -2.49 -19.40
CA GLU A 205 3.32 -1.32 -20.24
C GLU A 205 3.66 -0.02 -19.53
N VAL A 206 3.36 0.06 -18.22
CA VAL A 206 3.72 1.20 -17.38
C VAL A 206 5.24 1.36 -17.30
N LEU A 207 5.97 0.26 -17.08
CA LEU A 207 7.44 0.27 -17.07
C LEU A 207 8.03 0.73 -18.40
N LYS A 208 7.42 0.31 -19.52
CA LYS A 208 7.83 0.75 -20.86
C LYS A 208 7.57 2.25 -21.09
N ARG A 209 6.45 2.76 -20.63
CA ARG A 209 6.03 4.16 -20.80
C ARG A 209 6.78 5.11 -19.87
N ASP A 210 6.84 4.79 -18.59
CA ASP A 210 7.29 5.68 -17.52
C ASP A 210 8.74 5.40 -17.08
N GLY A 211 9.28 4.23 -17.46
CA GLY A 211 10.56 3.72 -16.98
C GLY A 211 10.47 3.16 -15.56
N PHE A 212 11.50 2.38 -15.18
CA PHE A 212 11.54 1.69 -13.89
C PHE A 212 11.52 2.65 -12.69
N VAL A 213 12.21 3.76 -12.80
CA VAL A 213 12.40 4.75 -11.73
C VAL A 213 11.12 5.51 -11.40
N ASN A 214 10.29 5.79 -12.42
CA ASN A 214 9.06 6.57 -12.28
C ASN A 214 7.78 5.72 -12.34
N ALA A 215 7.90 4.40 -12.41
CA ALA A 215 6.75 3.51 -12.57
C ALA A 215 5.72 3.64 -11.45
N THR A 216 6.16 3.93 -10.22
CA THR A 216 5.30 4.06 -9.04
C THR A 216 4.76 5.48 -8.83
N LYS A 217 5.18 6.45 -9.62
CA LYS A 217 4.77 7.86 -9.48
C LYS A 217 3.25 7.99 -9.67
N GLY A 218 2.56 8.60 -8.73
CA GLY A 218 1.11 8.82 -8.75
C GLY A 218 0.25 7.60 -8.37
N MET A 219 0.85 6.49 -7.89
CA MET A 219 0.09 5.32 -7.41
C MET A 219 -0.59 5.55 -6.06
N PHE A 220 -0.01 6.40 -5.21
CA PHE A 220 -0.49 6.66 -3.85
C PHE A 220 -0.67 8.16 -3.67
N THR A 221 -1.92 8.62 -3.57
CA THR A 221 -2.26 10.04 -3.60
C THR A 221 -3.14 10.46 -2.43
N ASP A 222 -3.01 11.71 -2.00
CA ASP A 222 -3.89 12.33 -1.02
C ASP A 222 -5.28 12.57 -1.61
N PRO A 223 -6.36 12.35 -0.85
CA PRO A 223 -7.72 12.63 -1.32
C PRO A 223 -7.99 14.12 -1.54
N ASN A 224 -7.24 15.00 -0.87
CA ASN A 224 -7.51 16.43 -0.83
C ASN A 224 -6.46 17.27 -1.57
N ASP A 225 -5.31 16.70 -1.89
CA ASP A 225 -4.22 17.43 -2.52
C ASP A 225 -3.82 16.81 -3.87
N SER A 226 -4.22 17.47 -4.93
CA SER A 226 -3.84 17.11 -6.31
C SER A 226 -2.64 17.92 -6.83
N SER A 227 -2.10 18.84 -6.03
CA SER A 227 -1.07 19.77 -6.50
C SER A 227 0.32 19.14 -6.57
N ILE A 228 0.62 18.14 -5.73
CA ILE A 228 1.92 17.48 -5.62
C ILE A 228 1.94 16.19 -6.44
N GLU A 229 0.81 15.49 -6.53
CA GLU A 229 0.72 14.19 -7.15
C GLU A 229 -0.31 14.17 -8.28
N LEU A 230 0.15 13.71 -9.44
CA LEU A 230 -0.70 13.55 -10.60
C LEU A 230 -1.58 12.31 -10.39
N PHE A 231 -2.76 12.49 -9.79
CA PHE A 231 -3.74 11.43 -9.73
C PHE A 231 -4.18 11.03 -11.15
N THR A 232 -4.04 9.74 -11.45
CA THR A 232 -4.69 9.11 -12.58
C THR A 232 -5.39 7.86 -12.11
N GLN A 233 -6.55 7.57 -12.69
CA GLN A 233 -7.32 6.37 -12.33
C GLN A 233 -6.51 5.09 -12.52
N GLU A 234 -5.74 5.00 -13.61
CA GLU A 234 -4.84 3.87 -13.89
C GLU A 234 -3.83 3.66 -12.77
N LYS A 235 -3.11 4.72 -12.36
CA LYS A 235 -2.06 4.62 -11.34
C LYS A 235 -2.64 4.28 -9.96
N TYR A 236 -3.79 4.84 -9.63
CA TYR A 236 -4.51 4.54 -8.40
C TYR A 236 -4.93 3.07 -8.32
N GLU A 237 -5.50 2.51 -9.39
CA GLU A 237 -5.87 1.10 -9.48
C GLU A 237 -4.64 0.19 -9.38
N LEU A 238 -3.57 0.54 -10.11
CA LEU A 238 -2.30 -0.19 -10.06
C LEU A 238 -1.66 -0.16 -8.67
N GLY A 239 -1.69 0.99 -7.99
CA GLY A 239 -1.16 1.13 -6.65
C GLY A 239 -1.82 0.16 -5.67
N ALA A 240 -3.15 0.04 -5.73
CA ALA A 240 -3.89 -0.90 -4.89
C ALA A 240 -3.54 -2.37 -5.19
N ALA A 241 -3.34 -2.73 -6.48
CA ALA A 241 -3.06 -4.10 -6.89
C ALA A 241 -1.60 -4.54 -6.67
N LEU A 242 -0.64 -3.60 -6.76
CA LEU A 242 0.79 -3.90 -6.75
C LEU A 242 1.48 -3.59 -5.41
N GLY A 243 0.90 -2.68 -4.62
CA GLY A 243 1.54 -2.23 -3.38
C GLY A 243 0.53 -1.55 -2.45
N TRP A 244 -0.57 -2.24 -2.11
CA TRP A 244 -1.59 -1.69 -1.23
C TRP A 244 -0.97 -1.06 0.03
N GLY A 245 -1.43 0.15 0.39
CA GLY A 245 -0.92 0.90 1.54
C GLY A 245 0.47 1.53 1.31
N GLY A 246 0.91 1.71 0.06
CA GLY A 246 2.11 2.47 -0.25
C GLY A 246 2.01 3.94 0.16
N ALA A 247 3.13 4.63 0.26
CA ALA A 247 3.19 6.01 0.72
C ALA A 247 3.06 7.02 -0.44
N GLN A 248 2.57 8.23 -0.14
CA GLN A 248 2.63 9.36 -1.07
C GLN A 248 4.08 9.71 -1.43
N MET A 249 4.27 10.33 -2.59
CA MET A 249 5.61 10.74 -3.05
C MET A 249 6.31 11.74 -2.12
N ILE A 250 5.54 12.57 -1.43
CA ILE A 250 6.10 13.51 -0.45
C ILE A 250 6.69 12.78 0.77
N ASP A 251 6.14 11.60 1.08
CA ASP A 251 6.54 10.81 2.23
C ASP A 251 7.56 9.73 1.88
N ASN A 252 7.42 9.10 0.71
CA ASN A 252 8.32 8.06 0.25
C ASN A 252 8.35 7.94 -1.28
N ILE A 253 9.54 7.95 -1.85
CA ILE A 253 9.74 7.71 -3.29
C ILE A 253 10.43 6.36 -3.46
N TYR A 254 9.92 5.60 -4.42
CA TYR A 254 10.44 4.28 -4.77
C TYR A 254 11.08 4.32 -6.16
N GLU A 255 12.32 3.86 -6.24
CA GLU A 255 12.98 3.58 -7.51
C GLU A 255 13.08 2.07 -7.65
N THR A 256 12.64 1.51 -8.77
CA THR A 256 12.77 0.09 -9.06
C THR A 256 13.79 -0.13 -10.17
N SER A 257 14.48 -1.26 -10.16
CA SER A 257 15.35 -1.67 -11.26
C SER A 257 14.72 -2.76 -12.12
N GLY A 258 15.31 -3.01 -13.29
CA GLY A 258 15.16 -4.28 -14.00
C GLY A 258 15.87 -5.42 -13.28
N ASN A 259 15.79 -6.62 -13.87
CA ASN A 259 16.54 -7.77 -13.36
C ASN A 259 17.99 -7.74 -13.84
N TYR A 260 18.92 -8.06 -12.95
CA TYR A 260 20.34 -8.28 -13.19
C TYR A 260 20.68 -9.75 -13.01
N SER A 261 21.70 -10.26 -13.71
CA SER A 261 22.20 -11.64 -13.52
C SER A 261 22.87 -11.80 -12.16
N THR A 262 22.70 -12.93 -11.49
CA THR A 262 23.47 -13.26 -10.29
C THR A 262 24.89 -13.75 -10.57
N ASP A 263 25.25 -13.94 -11.86
CA ASP A 263 26.57 -14.41 -12.27
C ASP A 263 27.62 -13.31 -12.26
N ASN A 264 27.20 -12.04 -12.17
CA ASN A 264 28.06 -10.86 -12.26
C ASN A 264 28.06 -10.07 -10.94
N CYS A 265 29.09 -9.28 -10.74
CA CYS A 265 29.20 -8.31 -9.67
C CYS A 265 28.72 -6.93 -10.12
N TYR A 266 28.02 -6.20 -9.25
CA TYR A 266 27.54 -4.85 -9.57
C TYR A 266 27.80 -3.89 -8.42
N GLU A 267 27.94 -2.61 -8.75
CA GLU A 267 28.09 -1.54 -7.77
C GLU A 267 27.20 -0.34 -8.08
N LEU A 268 26.72 0.29 -7.02
CA LEU A 268 26.09 1.60 -7.01
C LEU A 268 26.96 2.55 -6.21
N THR A 269 27.62 3.50 -6.87
CA THR A 269 28.30 4.61 -6.18
C THR A 269 27.52 5.89 -6.42
N PHE A 270 27.10 6.55 -5.35
CA PHE A 270 26.21 7.70 -5.43
C PHE A 270 26.41 8.70 -4.28
N GLU A 271 26.08 9.96 -4.53
CA GLU A 271 26.02 10.98 -3.48
C GLU A 271 24.79 10.75 -2.60
N ASP A 272 24.93 11.05 -1.28
CA ASP A 272 23.79 11.06 -0.39
C ASP A 272 22.65 11.93 -0.94
N PRO A 273 21.44 11.38 -1.17
CA PRO A 273 20.28 12.14 -1.66
C PRO A 273 19.83 13.26 -0.70
N LYS A 274 20.32 13.27 0.56
CA LYS A 274 19.97 14.24 1.60
C LYS A 274 18.49 14.23 1.93
N ASN A 275 17.90 13.04 2.03
CA ASN A 275 16.56 12.87 2.55
C ASN A 275 16.48 13.37 4.00
N LEU A 276 15.30 13.85 4.42
CA LEU A 276 15.12 14.29 5.80
C LEU A 276 15.17 13.11 6.80
N ALA A 277 14.75 11.91 6.35
CA ALA A 277 14.91 10.70 7.16
C ALA A 277 16.10 9.86 6.67
N PHE A 278 15.90 8.95 5.73
CA PHE A 278 16.96 8.08 5.26
C PHE A 278 16.65 7.56 3.83
N TRP A 279 17.63 6.94 3.20
CA TRP A 279 17.43 6.09 2.03
C TRP A 279 17.70 4.64 2.39
N SER A 280 17.09 3.71 1.63
CA SER A 280 17.43 2.30 1.69
C SER A 280 17.51 1.67 0.30
N ILE A 281 18.30 0.61 0.18
CA ILE A 281 18.42 -0.22 -1.02
C ILE A 281 18.17 -1.66 -0.59
N THR A 282 17.12 -2.29 -1.12
CA THR A 282 16.74 -3.66 -0.80
C THR A 282 16.83 -4.55 -2.04
N VAL A 283 17.39 -5.75 -1.86
CA VAL A 283 17.54 -6.78 -2.92
C VAL A 283 16.37 -7.75 -2.90
N TYR A 284 15.92 -8.16 -4.09
CA TYR A 284 14.83 -9.12 -4.28
C TYR A 284 15.18 -10.14 -5.38
N ASP A 285 14.60 -11.32 -5.27
CA ASP A 285 14.59 -12.33 -6.32
C ASP A 285 13.69 -11.92 -7.52
N LYS A 286 13.63 -12.74 -8.54
CA LYS A 286 12.77 -12.54 -9.72
C LYS A 286 11.29 -12.32 -9.38
N LYS A 287 10.80 -12.91 -8.29
CA LYS A 287 9.40 -12.81 -7.86
C LYS A 287 9.13 -11.59 -6.97
N GLY A 288 10.17 -10.91 -6.50
CA GLY A 288 10.07 -9.75 -5.62
C GLY A 288 10.11 -10.09 -4.13
N PHE A 289 10.66 -11.23 -3.75
CA PHE A 289 10.88 -11.60 -2.35
C PHE A 289 12.33 -11.41 -1.94
N MET A 290 12.56 -10.97 -0.71
CA MET A 290 13.88 -11.01 -0.08
C MET A 290 14.26 -12.47 0.16
N PHE A 291 15.53 -12.80 0.02
CA PHE A 291 16.03 -14.18 0.11
C PHE A 291 17.23 -14.35 1.04
N ASN A 292 17.66 -13.27 1.69
CA ASN A 292 18.75 -13.23 2.64
C ASN A 292 18.42 -12.29 3.80
N ASP A 293 18.84 -12.61 5.03
CA ASP A 293 18.58 -11.76 6.20
C ASP A 293 19.28 -10.41 6.12
N LEU A 294 20.44 -10.33 5.50
CA LEU A 294 21.04 -9.07 5.07
C LEU A 294 20.51 -8.69 3.70
N ALA A 295 19.24 -8.29 3.64
CA ALA A 295 18.56 -7.97 2.38
C ALA A 295 18.72 -6.50 1.95
N ASN A 296 19.21 -5.63 2.85
CA ASN A 296 19.25 -4.19 2.58
C ASN A 296 20.38 -3.47 3.31
N TYR A 297 20.77 -2.34 2.73
CA TYR A 297 21.47 -1.26 3.43
C TYR A 297 20.63 0.02 3.38
N SER A 298 20.80 0.86 4.40
CA SER A 298 20.25 2.21 4.48
C SER A 298 21.35 3.22 4.83
N SER A 299 21.08 4.53 4.70
CA SER A 299 22.01 5.57 5.17
C SER A 299 22.35 5.44 6.66
N ASN A 300 21.51 4.73 7.44
CA ASN A 300 21.74 4.50 8.87
C ASN A 300 22.63 3.28 9.15
N THR A 301 22.87 2.41 8.16
CA THR A 301 23.61 1.15 8.33
C THR A 301 24.77 1.01 7.36
N ALA A 302 24.75 1.71 6.22
CA ALA A 302 25.82 1.71 5.24
C ALA A 302 27.00 2.56 5.71
N GLN A 303 28.21 2.12 5.36
CA GLN A 303 29.44 2.87 5.56
C GLN A 303 29.69 3.81 4.37
N ALA A 304 29.85 5.09 4.64
CA ALA A 304 30.20 6.07 3.63
C ALA A 304 31.66 5.94 3.19
N ASN A 305 31.94 6.34 1.95
CA ASN A 305 33.29 6.50 1.42
C ASN A 305 33.98 7.73 2.04
N GLU A 306 35.28 7.84 1.88
CA GLU A 306 36.08 8.97 2.40
C GLU A 306 35.62 10.34 1.85
N ASP A 307 35.10 10.36 0.62
CA ASP A 307 34.59 11.56 -0.04
C ASP A 307 33.12 11.89 0.31
N GLY A 308 32.49 11.09 1.18
CA GLY A 308 31.11 11.25 1.62
C GLY A 308 30.06 10.68 0.65
N THR A 309 30.47 10.04 -0.42
CA THR A 309 29.59 9.21 -1.25
C THR A 309 29.31 7.86 -0.58
N TYR A 310 28.39 7.06 -1.13
CA TYR A 310 28.15 5.69 -0.71
C TYR A 310 28.38 4.75 -1.89
N THR A 311 29.03 3.62 -1.62
CA THR A 311 29.09 2.48 -2.55
C THR A 311 28.36 1.32 -1.93
N VAL A 312 27.39 0.76 -2.62
CA VAL A 312 26.70 -0.49 -2.29
C VAL A 312 27.03 -1.50 -3.37
N SER A 313 27.60 -2.62 -2.97
CA SER A 313 28.03 -3.70 -3.86
C SER A 313 27.04 -4.84 -3.83
N PHE A 314 26.91 -5.58 -4.94
CA PHE A 314 25.98 -6.69 -5.11
C PHE A 314 26.73 -7.89 -5.67
N GLY A 315 26.95 -8.90 -4.83
CA GLY A 315 27.67 -10.13 -5.22
C GLY A 315 29.14 -9.97 -5.50
N CYS A 316 29.78 -8.89 -5.00
CA CYS A 316 31.18 -8.57 -5.24
C CYS A 316 32.13 -9.20 -4.21
N GLY A 317 31.61 -9.96 -3.25
CA GLY A 317 32.40 -10.58 -2.18
C GLY A 317 32.40 -9.78 -0.87
N ALA A 318 32.84 -10.45 0.20
CA ALA A 318 32.71 -9.93 1.56
C ALA A 318 33.54 -8.65 1.84
N ASP A 319 34.62 -8.46 1.11
CA ASP A 319 35.52 -7.31 1.29
C ASP A 319 35.05 -6.06 0.54
N SER A 320 34.00 -6.18 -0.31
CA SER A 320 33.47 -5.05 -1.07
C SER A 320 32.59 -4.15 -0.20
N PRO A 321 32.56 -2.82 -0.44
CA PRO A 321 31.81 -1.86 0.35
C PRO A 321 30.32 -2.19 0.40
N ASN A 322 29.74 -2.27 1.62
CA ASN A 322 28.32 -2.51 1.85
C ASN A 322 27.75 -3.62 0.95
N ASN A 323 28.45 -4.77 0.85
CA ASN A 323 28.08 -5.83 -0.06
C ASN A 323 26.82 -6.57 0.36
N LEU A 324 25.89 -6.73 -0.58
CA LEU A 324 24.69 -7.56 -0.47
C LEU A 324 24.91 -8.85 -1.27
N ASP A 325 24.64 -10.01 -0.64
CA ASP A 325 24.60 -11.28 -1.36
C ASP A 325 23.41 -11.31 -2.29
N ILE A 326 23.63 -11.69 -3.55
CA ILE A 326 22.62 -11.76 -4.60
C ILE A 326 22.30 -13.20 -5.03
N ASN A 327 23.00 -14.20 -4.45
CA ASN A 327 22.78 -15.59 -4.81
C ASN A 327 21.38 -16.06 -4.44
N ASN A 328 20.61 -16.46 -5.45
CA ASN A 328 19.28 -17.00 -5.27
C ASN A 328 18.91 -17.97 -6.40
N PRO A 329 17.96 -18.90 -6.18
CA PRO A 329 17.61 -19.94 -7.17
C PRO A 329 17.03 -19.41 -8.50
N SER A 330 16.62 -18.14 -8.57
CA SER A 330 16.07 -17.59 -9.82
C SER A 330 17.11 -17.14 -10.83
N GLY A 331 18.40 -17.10 -10.45
CA GLY A 331 19.51 -16.65 -11.29
C GLY A 331 19.50 -15.16 -11.63
N VAL A 332 18.56 -14.41 -11.05
CA VAL A 332 18.47 -12.96 -11.23
C VAL A 332 18.07 -12.27 -9.92
N PHE A 333 18.47 -11.02 -9.82
CA PHE A 333 18.01 -10.16 -8.73
C PHE A 333 17.56 -8.79 -9.29
N ASN A 334 16.85 -8.06 -8.48
CA ASN A 334 16.51 -6.66 -8.73
C ASN A 334 16.51 -5.89 -7.42
N ILE A 335 16.53 -4.57 -7.50
CA ILE A 335 16.56 -3.73 -6.32
C ILE A 335 15.38 -2.76 -6.28
N VAL A 336 15.03 -2.35 -5.07
CA VAL A 336 14.19 -1.18 -4.81
C VAL A 336 14.98 -0.22 -3.92
N VAL A 337 15.15 1.00 -4.40
CA VAL A 337 15.62 2.12 -3.59
C VAL A 337 14.39 2.83 -3.02
N ARG A 338 14.43 3.13 -1.73
CA ARG A 338 13.39 3.90 -1.05
C ARG A 338 13.99 5.17 -0.46
N HIS A 339 13.33 6.29 -0.71
CA HIS A 339 13.67 7.57 -0.12
C HIS A 339 12.58 7.91 0.91
N TYR A 340 12.93 7.85 2.18
CA TYR A 340 12.03 8.20 3.29
C TYR A 340 12.17 9.69 3.59
N GLN A 341 11.04 10.42 3.58
CA GLN A 341 10.99 11.88 3.60
C GLN A 341 11.97 12.49 2.55
N PRO A 342 11.69 12.26 1.25
CA PRO A 342 12.63 12.56 0.20
C PRO A 342 13.00 14.03 0.14
N SER A 343 14.24 14.33 -0.22
CA SER A 343 14.71 15.68 -0.46
C SER A 343 14.06 16.30 -1.70
N LYS A 344 14.09 17.63 -1.82
CA LYS A 344 13.54 18.33 -2.99
C LYS A 344 14.14 17.84 -4.31
N ARG A 345 15.45 17.53 -4.35
CA ARG A 345 16.10 17.02 -5.57
C ARG A 345 15.55 15.65 -6.00
N VAL A 346 15.12 14.83 -5.04
CA VAL A 346 14.51 13.53 -5.32
C VAL A 346 13.05 13.70 -5.75
N ILE A 347 12.29 14.57 -5.08
CA ILE A 347 10.89 14.88 -5.43
C ILE A 347 10.78 15.43 -6.84
N ASN A 348 11.68 16.33 -7.23
CA ASN A 348 11.69 17.00 -8.53
C ASN A 348 12.24 16.15 -9.67
N ASP A 349 12.60 14.90 -9.46
CA ASP A 349 13.27 14.02 -10.42
C ASP A 349 14.70 14.47 -10.84
N ASP A 350 15.33 15.40 -10.09
CA ASP A 350 16.67 15.88 -10.36
C ASP A 350 17.76 14.87 -9.97
N TYR A 351 17.39 13.86 -9.17
CA TYR A 351 18.29 12.85 -8.65
C TYR A 351 17.63 11.49 -8.45
N ARG A 352 18.29 10.44 -8.95
CA ARG A 352 17.93 9.03 -8.80
C ARG A 352 19.18 8.19 -8.57
N ILE A 353 19.05 7.13 -7.79
CA ILE A 353 20.15 6.23 -7.42
C ILE A 353 20.28 5.07 -8.41
N VAL A 354 19.16 4.41 -8.77
CA VAL A 354 19.18 3.23 -9.66
C VAL A 354 19.99 3.43 -10.95
N PRO A 355 19.97 4.59 -11.62
CA PRO A 355 20.76 4.81 -12.85
C PRO A 355 22.28 4.71 -12.68
N PHE A 356 22.80 4.77 -11.44
CA PHE A 356 24.22 4.61 -11.17
C PHE A 356 24.69 3.16 -11.09
N MET A 357 23.78 2.17 -11.23
CA MET A 357 24.15 0.74 -11.22
C MET A 357 25.09 0.43 -12.38
N LYS A 358 26.22 -0.16 -12.07
CA LYS A 358 27.24 -0.59 -13.03
C LYS A 358 27.64 -2.03 -12.76
N GLU A 359 27.80 -2.80 -13.82
CA GLU A 359 28.49 -4.09 -13.75
C GLU A 359 29.97 -3.84 -13.59
N VAL A 360 30.59 -4.55 -12.63
CA VAL A 360 32.02 -4.47 -12.38
C VAL A 360 32.66 -5.68 -13.05
N SER A 361 33.54 -5.45 -14.01
CA SER A 361 34.32 -6.54 -14.59
C SER A 361 35.26 -7.11 -13.51
N ASN A 362 35.18 -8.42 -13.29
CA ASN A 362 36.21 -9.15 -12.54
C ASN A 362 37.51 -9.11 -13.35
N GLU A 363 38.27 -8.02 -13.24
CA GLU A 363 39.67 -8.09 -13.63
C GLU A 363 40.38 -8.98 -12.63
N GLN A 364 40.62 -10.25 -13.03
CA GLN A 364 41.48 -11.20 -12.31
C GLN A 364 42.95 -10.79 -12.42
#